data_ed1b2aa482445786eaf3ae08d03d1f57
#
_entry.id   ed1b2aa482445786eaf3ae08d03d1f57
#
_cell.length_a   1.000
_cell.length_b   1.000
_cell.length_c   1.000
_cell.angle_alpha   90.00
_cell.angle_beta   90.00
_cell.angle_gamma   90.00
#
_symmetry.space_group_name_H-M   'P 1'
#
loop_
_entity.id
_entity.type
_entity.pdbx_description
1 polymer ?
#
loop_
_entity_poly.entity_id
_entity_poly.type
_entity_poly.pdbx_seq_one_letter_code
_entity_poly.pdbx_strand_id
1 'polypeptide(L)'
;ISGDFAAIFDPNTLNQDLAIYNELPFTVLFVDGNHENFTLLNSYPVSMWNGGKVHIIKDNIIHLMRGQVYSIEGKTIFTFGGAVSVDQYRRIENVSWWKEEMPSEEELNEAKENLLKYNNQVDYIITHTCDAITIRNYLAYFRGKVSEIFMDNEMLDYFETNVKYKHWYFGHYHFDGKITDNKTEVYNSFYELR
;
A
#
# COMPACT_ATOMS: atom_id res chain seq x y z
N ILE A 1 7.95 0.48 2.05
CA ILE A 1 7.72 0.10 0.62
C ILE A 1 6.25 0.28 0.32
N SER A 2 5.93 0.97 -0.77
CA SER A 2 4.56 1.35 -1.17
C SER A 2 3.90 0.30 -2.09
N GLY A 3 3.94 -0.95 -1.72
CA GLY A 3 3.35 -2.08 -2.46
C GLY A 3 4.32 -2.78 -3.41
N ASP A 4 3.83 -3.86 -4.01
CA ASP A 4 4.60 -4.74 -4.91
C ASP A 4 5.93 -5.16 -4.28
N PHE A 5 5.87 -5.59 -3.03
CA PHE A 5 7.05 -6.08 -2.32
C PHE A 5 7.64 -7.31 -3.03
N ALA A 6 6.78 -8.09 -3.70
CA ALA A 6 7.08 -9.23 -4.58
C ALA A 6 7.92 -10.37 -3.94
N ALA A 7 8.54 -10.14 -2.79
CA ALA A 7 9.30 -11.17 -2.07
C ALA A 7 8.39 -12.26 -1.46
N ILE A 8 7.07 -12.02 -1.43
CA ILE A 8 6.06 -12.97 -0.94
C ILE A 8 5.19 -13.40 -2.13
N PHE A 9 5.80 -13.98 -3.14
CA PHE A 9 5.09 -14.41 -4.34
C PHE A 9 5.21 -15.92 -4.58
N ASP A 10 6.43 -16.45 -4.73
CA ASP A 10 6.66 -17.88 -4.96
C ASP A 10 7.06 -18.56 -3.64
N PRO A 11 6.27 -19.52 -3.14
CA PRO A 11 6.62 -20.29 -1.94
C PRO A 11 7.96 -21.02 -2.04
N ASN A 12 8.41 -21.38 -3.25
CA ASN A 12 9.66 -22.12 -3.45
C ASN A 12 10.89 -21.22 -3.33
N THR A 13 10.78 -19.95 -3.67
CA THR A 13 11.87 -18.95 -3.58
C THR A 13 11.78 -18.05 -2.37
N LEU A 14 10.69 -18.10 -1.61
CA LEU A 14 10.35 -17.22 -0.50
C LEU A 14 11.55 -16.92 0.43
N ASN A 15 12.26 -17.97 0.87
CA ASN A 15 13.39 -17.77 1.79
C ASN A 15 14.58 -17.05 1.13
N GLN A 16 14.79 -17.25 -0.17
CA GLN A 16 15.86 -16.57 -0.92
C GLN A 16 15.49 -15.11 -1.16
N ASP A 17 14.25 -14.86 -1.54
CA ASP A 17 13.74 -13.52 -1.82
C ASP A 17 13.73 -12.66 -0.56
N LEU A 18 13.34 -13.24 0.57
CA LEU A 18 13.37 -12.55 1.87
C LEU A 18 14.78 -12.38 2.45
N ALA A 19 15.75 -13.19 2.07
CA ALA A 19 17.10 -13.16 2.66
C ALA A 19 17.77 -11.79 2.51
N ILE A 20 17.63 -11.15 1.35
CA ILE A 20 18.19 -9.82 1.06
C ILE A 20 17.68 -8.77 2.06
N TYR A 21 16.40 -8.82 2.38
CA TYR A 21 15.76 -7.87 3.31
C TYR A 21 16.05 -8.24 4.77
N ASN A 22 16.14 -9.54 5.07
CA ASN A 22 16.38 -10.03 6.43
C ASN A 22 17.78 -9.68 6.94
N GLU A 23 18.75 -9.47 6.05
CA GLU A 23 20.11 -9.05 6.39
C GLU A 23 20.26 -7.54 6.65
N LEU A 24 19.21 -6.76 6.37
CA LEU A 24 19.27 -5.32 6.58
C LEU A 24 19.28 -4.97 8.08
N PRO A 25 20.07 -3.96 8.50
CA PRO A 25 20.20 -3.56 9.90
C PRO A 25 19.02 -2.74 10.43
N PHE A 26 17.90 -2.71 9.70
CA PHE A 26 16.68 -1.97 10.05
C PHE A 26 15.44 -2.78 9.66
N THR A 27 14.30 -2.38 10.21
CA THR A 27 13.02 -3.02 9.90
C THR A 27 12.49 -2.54 8.55
N VAL A 28 12.14 -3.48 7.70
CA VAL A 28 11.46 -3.26 6.43
C VAL A 28 9.95 -3.33 6.66
N LEU A 29 9.26 -2.23 6.39
CA LEU A 29 7.80 -2.13 6.44
C LEU A 29 7.27 -2.03 5.02
N PHE A 30 6.23 -2.77 4.68
CA PHE A 30 5.60 -2.69 3.37
C PHE A 30 4.07 -2.73 3.48
N VAL A 31 3.39 -2.06 2.57
CA VAL A 31 1.99 -2.31 2.25
C VAL A 31 1.92 -3.31 1.10
N ASP A 32 0.82 -4.02 0.96
CA ASP A 32 0.63 -4.91 -0.18
C ASP A 32 0.33 -4.11 -1.47
N GLY A 33 0.76 -4.66 -2.59
CA GLY A 33 0.41 -4.18 -3.94
C GLY A 33 -0.55 -5.15 -4.63
N ASN A 34 -0.57 -5.11 -5.97
CA ASN A 34 -1.30 -6.10 -6.77
C ASN A 34 -0.44 -7.30 -7.21
N HIS A 35 0.85 -7.29 -6.89
CA HIS A 35 1.80 -8.37 -7.20
C HIS A 35 2.23 -9.15 -5.95
N GLU A 36 1.28 -9.46 -5.07
CA GLU A 36 1.51 -10.31 -3.90
C GLU A 36 0.79 -11.66 -4.07
N ASN A 37 1.34 -12.71 -3.48
CA ASN A 37 0.61 -13.97 -3.29
C ASN A 37 -0.25 -13.84 -2.03
N PHE A 38 -1.50 -13.43 -2.18
CA PHE A 38 -2.40 -13.21 -1.04
C PHE A 38 -2.74 -14.48 -0.28
N THR A 39 -2.72 -15.65 -0.94
CA THR A 39 -2.86 -16.94 -0.22
C THR A 39 -1.71 -17.11 0.77
N LEU A 40 -0.48 -16.80 0.36
CA LEU A 40 0.70 -16.92 1.21
C LEU A 40 0.74 -15.77 2.25
N LEU A 41 0.53 -14.53 1.83
CA LEU A 41 0.54 -13.37 2.71
C LEU A 41 -0.49 -13.49 3.85
N ASN A 42 -1.71 -13.91 3.53
CA ASN A 42 -2.80 -14.09 4.51
C ASN A 42 -2.67 -15.37 5.35
N SER A 43 -1.69 -16.25 5.05
CA SER A 43 -1.37 -17.39 5.91
C SER A 43 -0.59 -17.01 7.18
N TYR A 44 0.02 -15.83 7.20
CA TYR A 44 0.69 -15.32 8.40
C TYR A 44 -0.33 -14.87 9.45
N PRO A 45 -0.08 -15.17 10.74
CA PRO A 45 -1.00 -14.76 11.79
C PRO A 45 -1.04 -13.24 11.94
N VAL A 46 -2.25 -12.72 12.13
CA VAL A 46 -2.43 -11.30 12.45
C VAL A 46 -1.89 -11.00 13.84
N SER A 47 -1.10 -9.97 13.95
CA SER A 47 -0.51 -9.46 15.19
C SER A 47 -0.76 -7.97 15.33
N MET A 48 -0.57 -7.43 16.53
CA MET A 48 -0.63 -5.99 16.78
C MET A 48 0.79 -5.42 16.87
N TRP A 49 1.05 -4.34 16.14
CA TRP A 49 2.33 -3.64 16.17
C TRP A 49 2.12 -2.13 16.02
N ASN A 50 2.69 -1.35 16.92
CA ASN A 50 2.62 0.13 16.90
C ASN A 50 1.23 0.73 16.68
N GLY A 51 0.18 0.08 17.19
CA GLY A 51 -1.20 0.55 17.15
C GLY A 51 -2.07 -0.03 16.04
N GLY A 52 -1.50 -0.75 15.06
CA GLY A 52 -2.23 -1.38 13.96
C GLY A 52 -1.99 -2.88 13.82
N LYS A 53 -2.84 -3.53 13.03
CA LYS A 53 -2.71 -4.94 12.66
C LYS A 53 -1.60 -5.13 11.63
N VAL A 54 -0.83 -6.20 11.78
CA VAL A 54 0.28 -6.55 10.88
C VAL A 54 0.37 -8.05 10.66
N HIS A 55 1.06 -8.44 9.58
CA HIS A 55 1.67 -9.77 9.46
C HIS A 55 3.19 -9.63 9.71
N ILE A 56 3.71 -10.35 10.69
CA ILE A 56 5.15 -10.43 10.93
C ILE A 56 5.70 -11.54 10.04
N ILE A 57 6.38 -11.15 8.97
CA ILE A 57 6.91 -12.08 7.96
C ILE A 57 8.25 -12.68 8.45
N LYS A 58 9.11 -11.83 8.98
CA LYS A 58 10.39 -12.12 9.68
C LYS A 58 10.56 -11.08 10.78
N ASP A 59 11.55 -11.27 11.64
CA ASP A 59 11.79 -10.38 12.79
C ASP A 59 11.93 -8.89 12.38
N ASN A 60 12.47 -8.63 11.20
CA ASN A 60 12.66 -7.29 10.65
C ASN A 60 11.89 -7.03 9.35
N ILE A 61 10.92 -7.88 8.96
CA ILE A 61 10.07 -7.69 7.76
C ILE A 61 8.61 -7.76 8.18
N ILE A 62 7.91 -6.65 8.08
CA ILE A 62 6.54 -6.51 8.58
C ILE A 62 5.63 -5.98 7.49
N HIS A 63 4.54 -6.70 7.21
CA HIS A 63 3.45 -6.25 6.37
C HIS A 63 2.49 -5.39 7.18
N LEU A 64 2.32 -4.15 6.76
CA LEU A 64 1.36 -3.20 7.32
C LEU A 64 0.00 -3.43 6.66
N MET A 65 -0.95 -3.97 7.42
CA MET A 65 -2.27 -4.32 6.87
C MET A 65 -3.06 -3.09 6.47
N ARG A 66 -4.03 -3.28 5.59
CA ARG A 66 -4.92 -2.23 5.07
C ARG A 66 -5.75 -1.59 6.17
N GLY A 67 -6.00 -0.30 6.04
CA GLY A 67 -6.89 0.44 6.92
C GLY A 67 -6.37 0.69 8.34
N GLN A 68 -5.08 0.51 8.58
CA GLN A 68 -4.48 0.66 9.89
C GLN A 68 -3.77 2.01 10.04
N VAL A 69 -3.68 2.48 11.29
CA VAL A 69 -2.87 3.66 11.65
C VAL A 69 -1.79 3.22 12.63
N TYR A 70 -0.55 3.51 12.28
CA TYR A 70 0.62 3.17 13.09
C TYR A 70 1.26 4.41 13.69
N SER A 71 1.76 4.29 14.94
CA SER A 71 2.57 5.32 15.58
C SER A 71 4.04 4.91 15.51
N ILE A 72 4.81 5.54 14.62
CA ILE A 72 6.21 5.21 14.36
C ILE A 72 7.04 6.47 14.57
N GLU A 73 7.98 6.43 15.52
CA GLU A 73 8.86 7.56 15.86
C GLU A 73 8.10 8.89 16.09
N GLY A 74 6.94 8.81 16.73
CA GLY A 74 6.10 9.96 17.05
C GLY A 74 5.29 10.50 15.86
N LYS A 75 5.30 9.83 14.71
CA LYS A 75 4.49 10.15 13.54
C LYS A 75 3.35 9.15 13.39
N THR A 76 2.20 9.61 12.94
CA THR A 76 1.04 8.76 12.61
C THR A 76 1.04 8.45 11.12
N ILE A 77 1.05 7.16 10.77
CA ILE A 77 1.10 6.66 9.39
C ILE A 77 -0.12 5.80 9.14
N PHE A 78 -0.98 6.23 8.23
CA PHE A 78 -2.11 5.44 7.74
C PHE A 78 -1.68 4.66 6.50
N THR A 79 -2.11 3.39 6.40
CA THR A 79 -1.77 2.52 5.27
C THR A 79 -3.01 1.91 4.63
N PHE A 80 -2.98 1.79 3.29
CA PHE A 80 -4.03 1.10 2.55
C PHE A 80 -3.45 0.52 1.25
N GLY A 81 -3.15 -0.77 1.26
CA GLY A 81 -2.57 -1.51 0.13
C GLY A 81 -3.60 -1.90 -0.93
N GLY A 82 -3.14 -2.67 -1.90
CA GLY A 82 -3.92 -3.21 -3.00
C GLY A 82 -4.02 -2.28 -4.22
N ALA A 83 -4.27 -2.90 -5.36
CA ALA A 83 -4.65 -2.24 -6.61
C ALA A 83 -5.19 -3.29 -7.60
N VAL A 84 -5.97 -2.85 -8.58
CA VAL A 84 -6.48 -3.73 -9.63
C VAL A 84 -5.40 -4.02 -10.67
N SER A 85 -5.13 -5.30 -10.94
CA SER A 85 -4.28 -5.71 -12.05
C SER A 85 -5.00 -5.56 -13.39
N VAL A 86 -4.46 -4.73 -14.28
CA VAL A 86 -5.02 -4.49 -15.62
C VAL A 86 -4.95 -5.69 -16.55
N ASP A 87 -4.09 -6.66 -16.24
CA ASP A 87 -3.81 -7.84 -17.05
C ASP A 87 -4.39 -9.15 -16.47
N GLN A 88 -5.37 -9.07 -15.56
CA GLN A 88 -6.06 -10.22 -14.93
C GLN A 88 -6.48 -11.27 -15.96
N TYR A 89 -6.96 -10.83 -17.14
CA TYR A 89 -7.41 -11.70 -18.22
C TYR A 89 -6.32 -12.62 -18.81
N ARG A 90 -5.05 -12.36 -18.50
CA ARG A 90 -3.87 -13.17 -18.89
C ARG A 90 -3.33 -14.01 -17.75
N ARG A 91 -3.89 -13.86 -16.54
CA ARG A 91 -3.40 -14.48 -15.32
C ARG A 91 -4.33 -15.61 -14.87
N ILE A 92 -3.86 -16.44 -13.96
CA ILE A 92 -4.60 -17.57 -13.39
C ILE A 92 -4.90 -17.23 -11.93
N GLU A 93 -6.19 -17.27 -11.57
CA GLU A 93 -6.66 -16.99 -10.21
C GLU A 93 -6.00 -17.96 -9.20
N ASN A 94 -5.57 -17.43 -8.06
CA ASN A 94 -4.84 -18.12 -6.99
C ASN A 94 -3.47 -18.73 -7.39
N VAL A 95 -2.91 -18.30 -8.53
CA VAL A 95 -1.58 -18.72 -9.01
C VAL A 95 -0.72 -17.52 -9.36
N SER A 96 -1.25 -16.60 -10.15
CA SER A 96 -0.56 -15.41 -10.59
C SER A 96 -1.41 -14.14 -10.48
N TRP A 97 -2.60 -14.26 -9.95
CA TRP A 97 -3.54 -13.19 -9.63
C TRP A 97 -4.49 -13.65 -8.52
N TRP A 98 -4.90 -12.73 -7.65
CA TRP A 98 -5.81 -12.98 -6.53
C TRP A 98 -6.89 -11.91 -6.50
N LYS A 99 -8.11 -12.29 -6.09
CA LYS A 99 -9.21 -11.33 -5.90
C LYS A 99 -8.90 -10.32 -4.80
N GLU A 100 -8.10 -10.73 -3.83
CA GLU A 100 -7.64 -9.93 -2.71
C GLU A 100 -6.69 -8.79 -3.11
N GLU A 101 -6.23 -8.73 -4.36
CA GLU A 101 -5.56 -7.55 -4.91
C GLU A 101 -6.46 -6.31 -4.78
N MET A 102 -7.75 -6.48 -5.03
CA MET A 102 -8.76 -5.45 -4.82
C MET A 102 -9.13 -5.35 -3.34
N PRO A 103 -9.02 -4.17 -2.72
CA PRO A 103 -9.51 -3.95 -1.36
C PRO A 103 -11.01 -4.23 -1.23
N SER A 104 -11.41 -4.79 -0.09
CA SER A 104 -12.81 -5.04 0.21
C SER A 104 -13.51 -3.85 0.87
N GLU A 105 -14.85 -3.85 0.83
CA GLU A 105 -15.67 -2.87 1.56
C GLU A 105 -15.47 -2.98 3.09
N GLU A 106 -15.22 -4.17 3.61
CA GLU A 106 -14.94 -4.41 5.02
C GLU A 106 -13.63 -3.73 5.43
N GLU A 107 -12.57 -3.86 4.61
CA GLU A 107 -11.28 -3.18 4.83
C GLU A 107 -11.44 -1.66 4.77
N LEU A 108 -12.23 -1.14 3.82
CA LEU A 108 -12.54 0.28 3.74
C LEU A 108 -13.32 0.79 4.96
N ASN A 109 -14.28 0.01 5.46
CA ASN A 109 -15.03 0.39 6.65
C ASN A 109 -14.15 0.34 7.92
N GLU A 110 -13.31 -0.67 8.06
CA GLU A 110 -12.31 -0.72 9.15
C GLU A 110 -11.36 0.49 9.07
N ALA A 111 -10.92 0.87 7.88
CA ALA A 111 -10.08 2.05 7.65
C ALA A 111 -10.74 3.33 8.16
N LYS A 112 -12.03 3.52 7.82
CA LYS A 112 -12.81 4.67 8.29
C LYS A 112 -12.92 4.71 9.81
N GLU A 113 -13.23 3.56 10.44
CA GLU A 113 -13.33 3.44 11.90
C GLU A 113 -11.98 3.73 12.59
N ASN A 114 -10.88 3.24 12.03
CA ASN A 114 -9.55 3.49 12.57
C ASN A 114 -9.16 4.97 12.44
N LEU A 115 -9.40 5.60 11.29
CA LEU A 115 -9.14 7.02 11.07
C LEU A 115 -9.97 7.92 12.01
N LEU A 116 -11.22 7.56 12.32
CA LEU A 116 -12.05 8.29 13.29
C LEU A 116 -11.41 8.35 14.69
N LYS A 117 -10.68 7.32 15.12
CA LYS A 117 -9.96 7.32 16.40
C LYS A 117 -8.86 8.39 16.45
N TYR A 118 -8.41 8.84 15.30
CA TYR A 118 -7.43 9.91 15.12
C TYR A 118 -8.06 11.23 14.63
N ASN A 119 -9.38 11.40 14.76
CA ASN A 119 -10.13 12.56 14.27
C ASN A 119 -9.92 12.82 12.77
N ASN A 120 -9.76 11.77 11.97
CA ASN A 120 -9.42 11.82 10.55
C ASN A 120 -8.17 12.69 10.26
N GLN A 121 -7.17 12.61 11.11
CA GLN A 121 -5.91 13.34 10.93
C GLN A 121 -4.71 12.42 11.19
N VAL A 122 -3.81 12.34 10.21
CA VAL A 122 -2.55 11.58 10.27
C VAL A 122 -1.41 12.41 9.69
N ASP A 123 -0.16 12.05 9.99
CA ASP A 123 0.97 12.72 9.38
C ASP A 123 1.17 12.26 7.94
N TYR A 124 1.12 10.96 7.71
CA TYR A 124 1.37 10.37 6.39
C TYR A 124 0.30 9.36 6.00
N ILE A 125 0.03 9.31 4.70
CA ILE A 125 -0.72 8.23 4.05
C ILE A 125 0.26 7.48 3.15
N ILE A 126 0.27 6.15 3.24
CA ILE A 126 1.03 5.26 2.36
C ILE A 126 0.08 4.24 1.76
N THR A 127 -0.04 4.26 0.44
CA THR A 127 -0.89 3.34 -0.32
C THR A 127 -0.09 2.71 -1.46
N HIS A 128 -0.61 1.66 -2.10
CA HIS A 128 0.01 1.16 -3.32
C HIS A 128 -0.39 2.00 -4.52
N THR A 129 -1.68 2.21 -4.75
CA THR A 129 -2.20 3.11 -5.80
C THR A 129 -2.66 4.45 -5.20
N CYS A 130 -3.15 5.38 -6.00
CA CYS A 130 -3.69 6.65 -5.52
C CYS A 130 -5.17 6.81 -5.84
N ASP A 131 -5.77 7.85 -5.27
CA ASP A 131 -7.17 8.21 -5.45
C ASP A 131 -7.49 8.64 -6.88
N ALA A 132 -8.76 8.43 -7.29
CA ALA A 132 -9.22 8.74 -8.63
C ALA A 132 -9.18 10.26 -8.95
N ILE A 133 -9.35 11.11 -7.93
CA ILE A 133 -9.27 12.57 -8.08
C ILE A 133 -7.86 12.95 -8.55
N THR A 134 -6.82 12.38 -7.93
CA THR A 134 -5.42 12.60 -8.33
C THR A 134 -5.13 12.07 -9.74
N ILE A 135 -5.63 10.88 -10.08
CA ILE A 135 -5.45 10.32 -11.42
C ILE A 135 -6.06 11.24 -12.48
N ARG A 136 -7.32 11.65 -12.29
CA ARG A 136 -8.04 12.52 -13.25
C ARG A 136 -7.34 13.85 -13.46
N ASN A 137 -6.85 14.46 -12.40
CA ASN A 137 -6.36 15.84 -12.43
C ASN A 137 -4.86 15.95 -12.79
N TYR A 138 -4.05 14.96 -12.45
CA TYR A 138 -2.60 15.09 -12.51
C TYR A 138 -1.90 13.99 -13.30
N LEU A 139 -2.17 12.72 -13.07
CA LEU A 139 -1.42 11.63 -13.70
C LEU A 139 -1.68 11.54 -15.22
N ALA A 140 -2.89 11.84 -15.67
CA ALA A 140 -3.20 11.93 -17.10
C ALA A 140 -2.34 12.97 -17.82
N TYR A 141 -2.02 14.08 -17.13
CA TYR A 141 -1.19 15.15 -17.68
C TYR A 141 0.29 14.75 -17.77
N PHE A 142 0.83 14.11 -16.73
CA PHE A 142 2.26 13.75 -16.70
C PHE A 142 2.63 12.61 -17.65
N ARG A 143 1.71 11.71 -17.97
CA ARG A 143 1.97 10.52 -18.79
C ARG A 143 1.52 10.62 -20.24
N GLY A 144 0.77 11.66 -20.61
CA GLY A 144 0.18 11.79 -21.96
C GLY A 144 -0.79 10.66 -22.31
N LYS A 145 -1.16 9.82 -21.35
CA LYS A 145 -2.17 8.76 -21.44
C LYS A 145 -3.10 8.89 -20.25
N VAL A 146 -4.39 8.79 -20.48
CA VAL A 146 -5.36 8.66 -19.40
C VAL A 146 -5.13 7.30 -18.77
N SER A 147 -4.65 7.27 -17.52
CA SER A 147 -4.65 6.05 -16.71
C SER A 147 -6.09 5.62 -16.54
N GLU A 148 -6.37 4.35 -16.71
CA GLU A 148 -7.70 3.81 -16.37
C GLU A 148 -7.92 4.01 -14.88
N ILE A 149 -9.15 4.36 -14.52
CA ILE A 149 -9.58 4.52 -13.13
C ILE A 149 -10.41 3.31 -12.79
N PHE A 150 -10.02 2.64 -11.73
CA PHE A 150 -10.68 1.45 -11.22
C PHE A 150 -11.37 1.73 -9.88
N MET A 151 -12.14 0.77 -9.41
CA MET A 151 -12.92 0.88 -8.17
C MET A 151 -12.04 1.11 -6.93
N ASP A 152 -10.84 0.53 -6.89
CA ASP A 152 -9.86 0.77 -5.83
C ASP A 152 -9.47 2.25 -5.72
N ASN A 153 -9.27 2.92 -6.86
CA ASN A 153 -8.97 4.35 -6.88
C ASN A 153 -10.15 5.20 -6.35
N GLU A 154 -11.38 4.83 -6.71
CA GLU A 154 -12.59 5.51 -6.22
C GLU A 154 -12.79 5.29 -4.72
N MET A 155 -12.44 4.13 -4.19
CA MET A 155 -12.42 3.89 -2.75
C MET A 155 -11.46 4.82 -2.01
N LEU A 156 -10.31 5.13 -2.61
CA LEU A 156 -9.31 6.03 -2.03
C LEU A 156 -9.74 7.51 -2.06
N ASP A 157 -10.71 7.91 -2.88
CA ASP A 157 -11.28 9.26 -2.88
C ASP A 157 -11.85 9.64 -1.50
N TYR A 158 -12.29 8.63 -0.70
CA TYR A 158 -12.71 8.88 0.68
C TYR A 158 -11.60 9.47 1.53
N PHE A 159 -10.38 8.96 1.41
CA PHE A 159 -9.25 9.44 2.20
C PHE A 159 -8.81 10.84 1.77
N GLU A 160 -8.79 11.10 0.45
CA GLU A 160 -8.50 12.43 -0.08
C GLU A 160 -9.47 13.47 0.42
N THR A 161 -10.75 13.12 0.49
CA THR A 161 -11.82 14.07 0.82
C THR A 161 -11.96 14.29 2.33
N ASN A 162 -11.73 13.27 3.15
CA ASN A 162 -12.11 13.26 4.56
C ASN A 162 -10.94 13.25 5.54
N VAL A 163 -9.71 13.00 5.09
CA VAL A 163 -8.55 12.86 5.97
C VAL A 163 -7.61 14.04 5.82
N LYS A 164 -7.18 14.62 6.93
CA LYS A 164 -6.11 15.62 6.94
C LYS A 164 -4.77 14.92 7.08
N TYR A 165 -3.84 15.20 6.17
CA TYR A 165 -2.51 14.61 6.17
C TYR A 165 -1.44 15.64 5.73
N LYS A 166 -0.19 15.40 6.10
CA LYS A 166 0.93 16.22 5.66
C LYS A 166 1.39 15.80 4.26
N HIS A 167 1.53 14.49 4.05
CA HIS A 167 1.97 13.97 2.77
C HIS A 167 1.42 12.56 2.52
N TRP A 168 1.13 12.27 1.25
CA TRP A 168 0.67 10.98 0.75
C TRP A 168 1.68 10.42 -0.23
N TYR A 169 2.25 9.24 0.08
CA TYR A 169 3.13 8.48 -0.80
C TYR A 169 2.39 7.28 -1.38
N PHE A 170 2.57 7.05 -2.67
CA PHE A 170 1.99 5.91 -3.37
C PHE A 170 2.93 5.40 -4.47
N GLY A 171 2.67 4.20 -5.04
CA GLY A 171 3.44 3.57 -6.10
C GLY A 171 2.61 3.24 -7.32
N HIS A 172 2.72 2.01 -7.83
CA HIS A 172 1.92 1.38 -8.87
C HIS A 172 2.16 1.88 -10.31
N TYR A 173 2.30 3.18 -10.54
CA TYR A 173 2.40 3.74 -11.90
C TYR A 173 3.83 3.84 -12.44
N HIS A 174 4.81 3.31 -11.71
CA HIS A 174 6.23 3.23 -12.10
C HIS A 174 6.86 4.58 -12.46
N PHE A 175 6.61 5.57 -11.66
CA PHE A 175 7.15 6.91 -11.79
C PHE A 175 7.73 7.39 -10.45
N ASP A 176 8.78 8.17 -10.48
CA ASP A 176 9.33 8.87 -9.32
C ASP A 176 9.10 10.36 -9.45
N GLY A 177 8.30 10.93 -8.57
CA GLY A 177 8.13 12.36 -8.59
C GLY A 177 6.97 12.91 -7.78
N LYS A 178 7.07 14.20 -7.52
CA LYS A 178 6.04 14.97 -6.86
C LYS A 178 4.87 15.21 -7.83
N ILE A 179 3.69 14.75 -7.44
CA ILE A 179 2.46 14.89 -8.24
C ILE A 179 1.73 16.17 -7.86
N THR A 180 1.62 16.44 -6.55
CA THR A 180 1.11 17.68 -5.97
C THR A 180 2.04 18.14 -4.85
N ASP A 181 1.70 19.25 -4.16
CA ASP A 181 2.51 19.71 -3.03
C ASP A 181 2.59 18.73 -1.88
N ASN A 182 1.59 17.87 -1.72
CA ASN A 182 1.46 16.89 -0.66
C ASN A 182 1.30 15.44 -1.14
N LYS A 183 1.56 15.15 -2.43
CA LYS A 183 1.53 13.79 -2.98
C LYS A 183 2.75 13.49 -3.82
N THR A 184 3.34 12.32 -3.60
CA THR A 184 4.53 11.84 -4.32
C THR A 184 4.33 10.39 -4.74
N GLU A 185 4.55 10.12 -6.01
CA GLU A 185 4.68 8.75 -6.52
C GLU A 185 6.12 8.26 -6.32
N VAL A 186 6.26 7.03 -5.85
CA VAL A 186 7.53 6.41 -5.48
C VAL A 186 7.69 5.09 -6.23
N TYR A 187 8.77 4.98 -7.00
CA TYR A 187 9.10 3.75 -7.75
C TYR A 187 10.51 3.23 -7.41
N ASN A 188 11.55 3.99 -7.75
CA ASN A 188 12.95 3.63 -7.51
C ASN A 188 13.67 4.60 -6.58
N SER A 189 12.94 5.51 -5.95
CA SER A 189 13.49 6.55 -5.07
C SER A 189 13.20 6.28 -3.61
N PHE A 190 13.96 6.95 -2.74
CA PHE A 190 13.78 6.93 -1.28
C PHE A 190 13.42 8.33 -0.81
N TYR A 191 12.42 8.41 0.07
CA TYR A 191 11.98 9.66 0.67
C TYR A 191 12.01 9.55 2.20
N GLU A 192 12.61 10.55 2.84
CA GLU A 192 12.61 10.67 4.29
C GLU A 192 11.27 11.25 4.77
N LEU A 193 10.60 10.59 5.71
CA LEU A 193 9.42 11.10 6.39
C LEU A 193 9.84 12.08 7.49
N ARG A 194 9.69 13.40 7.26
CA ARG A 194 10.12 14.49 8.16
C ARG A 194 9.00 15.07 9.01
#